data_6730525d8cd6f0a1b5c5f25b0ad62a96
#
_entry.id   6730525d8cd6f0a1b5c5f25b0ad62a96
#
_cell.length_a   1.000
_cell.length_b   1.000
_cell.length_c   1.000
_cell.angle_alpha   90.00
_cell.angle_beta   90.00
_cell.angle_gamma   90.00
#
_symmetry.space_group_name_H-M   'P 1'
#
loop_
_entity.id
_entity.type
_entity.pdbx_description
1 polymer ?
#
loop_
_entity_poly.entity_id
_entity_poly.type
_entity_poly.pdbx_seq_one_letter_code
_entity_poly.pdbx_strand_id
1 'polypeptide(L)'
;MKSYLQNFKRFRPLLEELVARDVKIKYRRSVLGVLWTLLNPLFMMIILSVVFSNLFKFDVENYSLYILSGQVVFNFFSGATTDAMSAIFGNASLIKKVYVPKYLFVVSRVFSSFINLLASFTALLLVMIATRAELHWTVLLVPIPMILLVVFSLGVGLVLSAVTVKFRDIMHLYTVFTTALMYLTPVIYPMSILPGWLYKVVMLNPLTPMLMMFRNVMINNTLIDIPTLLVTVVETIAMFLIGLYVFYKNQDDFILNL
;
A
#
# COMPACT_ATOMS: atom_id res chain seq x y z
N MET A 1 18.90 -6.99 19.47
CA MET A 1 18.89 -7.00 18.00
C MET A 1 19.27 -8.35 17.39
N LYS A 2 20.40 -9.00 17.77
CA LYS A 2 20.79 -10.34 17.23
C LYS A 2 19.70 -11.41 17.41
N SER A 3 18.97 -11.43 18.51
CA SER A 3 17.88 -12.38 18.80
C SER A 3 16.69 -12.23 17.82
N TYR A 4 16.31 -11.00 17.44
CA TYR A 4 15.19 -10.75 16.52
C TYR A 4 15.51 -11.17 15.08
N LEU A 5 16.74 -10.94 14.62
CA LEU A 5 17.22 -11.39 13.31
C LEU A 5 17.32 -12.92 13.22
N GLN A 6 17.75 -13.57 14.31
CA GLN A 6 17.78 -15.02 14.40
C GLN A 6 16.36 -15.61 14.41
N ASN A 7 15.44 -15.01 15.15
CA ASN A 7 14.04 -15.40 15.15
C ASN A 7 13.39 -15.20 13.77
N PHE A 8 13.66 -14.09 13.08
CA PHE A 8 13.15 -13.88 11.73
C PHE A 8 13.64 -14.96 10.75
N LYS A 9 14.94 -15.32 10.79
CA LYS A 9 15.49 -16.39 9.96
C LYS A 9 14.84 -17.75 10.29
N ARG A 10 14.60 -18.04 11.56
CA ARG A 10 13.95 -19.28 12.02
C ARG A 10 12.51 -19.41 11.51
N PHE A 11 11.76 -18.30 11.47
CA PHE A 11 10.35 -18.29 11.07
C PHE A 11 10.13 -17.90 9.60
N ARG A 12 11.20 -17.68 8.82
CA ARG A 12 11.10 -17.37 7.40
C ARG A 12 10.28 -18.42 6.61
N PRO A 13 10.47 -19.74 6.78
CA PRO A 13 9.64 -20.73 6.07
C PRO A 13 8.15 -20.58 6.39
N LEU A 14 7.80 -20.29 7.65
CA LEU A 14 6.43 -20.02 8.04
C LEU A 14 5.88 -18.77 7.36
N LEU A 15 6.67 -17.71 7.27
CA LEU A 15 6.26 -16.47 6.59
C LEU A 15 5.96 -16.74 5.11
N GLU A 16 6.83 -17.50 4.42
CA GLU A 16 6.65 -17.88 3.02
C GLU A 16 5.36 -18.70 2.82
N GLU A 17 5.07 -19.66 3.71
CA GLU A 17 3.82 -20.44 3.70
C GLU A 17 2.58 -19.58 3.97
N LEU A 18 2.65 -18.64 4.92
CA LEU A 18 1.54 -17.72 5.19
C LEU A 18 1.24 -16.83 3.98
N VAL A 19 2.26 -16.28 3.34
CA VAL A 19 2.12 -15.46 2.13
C VAL A 19 1.54 -16.31 0.98
N ALA A 20 2.09 -17.48 0.73
CA ALA A 20 1.60 -18.38 -0.31
C ALA A 20 0.14 -18.80 -0.08
N ARG A 21 -0.22 -19.11 1.17
CA ARG A 21 -1.60 -19.41 1.58
C ARG A 21 -2.53 -18.24 1.30
N ASP A 22 -2.16 -17.03 1.70
CA ASP A 22 -2.98 -15.84 1.58
C ASP A 22 -3.25 -15.50 0.11
N VAL A 23 -2.24 -15.57 -0.74
CA VAL A 23 -2.38 -15.41 -2.20
C VAL A 23 -3.26 -16.53 -2.79
N LYS A 24 -3.04 -17.79 -2.39
CA LYS A 24 -3.82 -18.93 -2.89
C LYS A 24 -5.30 -18.83 -2.51
N ILE A 25 -5.61 -18.43 -1.27
CA ILE A 25 -7.00 -18.27 -0.79
C ILE A 25 -7.72 -17.20 -1.58
N LYS A 26 -7.07 -16.07 -1.87
CA LYS A 26 -7.65 -14.93 -2.59
C LYS A 26 -8.16 -15.34 -3.99
N TYR A 27 -7.51 -16.31 -4.63
CA TYR A 27 -7.79 -16.69 -6.02
C TYR A 27 -8.31 -18.13 -6.21
N ARG A 28 -8.52 -18.88 -5.12
CA ARG A 28 -8.78 -20.33 -5.14
C ARG A 28 -9.97 -20.80 -5.98
N ARG A 29 -11.01 -19.97 -6.13
CA ARG A 29 -12.25 -20.33 -6.84
C ARG A 29 -12.52 -19.45 -8.05
N SER A 30 -11.55 -18.70 -8.50
CA SER A 30 -11.69 -17.79 -9.64
C SER A 30 -11.18 -18.43 -10.92
N VAL A 31 -11.94 -18.35 -12.00
CA VAL A 31 -11.56 -18.81 -13.35
C VAL A 31 -10.34 -18.01 -13.86
N LEU A 32 -10.34 -16.71 -13.63
CA LEU A 32 -9.25 -15.81 -14.04
C LEU A 32 -8.11 -15.75 -13.02
N GLY A 33 -8.36 -16.25 -11.79
CA GLY A 33 -7.34 -16.36 -10.76
C GLY A 33 -6.56 -15.07 -10.53
N VAL A 34 -5.25 -15.18 -10.64
CA VAL A 34 -4.30 -14.06 -10.44
C VAL A 34 -4.46 -12.96 -11.51
N LEU A 35 -5.04 -13.25 -12.68
CA LEU A 35 -5.26 -12.21 -13.70
C LEU A 35 -6.13 -11.04 -13.20
N TRP A 36 -6.98 -11.27 -12.19
CA TRP A 36 -7.75 -10.19 -11.58
C TRP A 36 -6.88 -9.10 -10.95
N THR A 37 -5.66 -9.41 -10.52
CA THR A 37 -4.73 -8.38 -10.01
C THR A 37 -4.31 -7.38 -11.08
N LEU A 38 -4.27 -7.80 -12.34
CA LEU A 38 -3.98 -6.96 -13.50
C LEU A 38 -5.26 -6.31 -14.04
N LEU A 39 -6.34 -7.09 -14.20
CA LEU A 39 -7.56 -6.63 -14.84
C LEU A 39 -8.29 -5.56 -14.02
N ASN A 40 -8.34 -5.70 -12.70
CA ASN A 40 -9.06 -4.76 -11.85
C ASN A 40 -8.52 -3.32 -11.95
N PRO A 41 -7.21 -3.05 -11.76
CA PRO A 41 -6.68 -1.70 -11.97
C PRO A 41 -6.84 -1.20 -13.41
N LEU A 42 -6.76 -2.09 -14.41
CA LEU A 42 -6.95 -1.70 -15.81
C LEU A 42 -8.40 -1.29 -16.11
N PHE A 43 -9.40 -2.03 -15.65
CA PHE A 43 -10.80 -1.67 -15.81
C PHE A 43 -11.13 -0.35 -15.09
N MET A 44 -10.66 -0.19 -13.86
CA MET A 44 -10.84 1.07 -13.12
C MET A 44 -10.15 2.25 -13.81
N MET A 45 -8.95 2.05 -14.35
CA MET A 45 -8.28 3.07 -15.17
C MET A 45 -9.13 3.46 -16.38
N ILE A 46 -9.65 2.48 -17.14
CA ILE A 46 -10.49 2.76 -18.32
C ILE A 46 -11.72 3.57 -17.91
N ILE A 47 -12.46 3.13 -16.88
CA ILE A 47 -13.66 3.81 -16.41
C ILE A 47 -13.34 5.24 -15.97
N LEU A 48 -12.35 5.42 -15.11
CA LEU A 48 -11.98 6.73 -14.60
C LEU A 48 -11.42 7.63 -15.71
N SER A 49 -10.62 7.09 -16.62
CA SER A 49 -10.10 7.86 -17.76
C SER A 49 -11.23 8.36 -18.64
N VAL A 50 -12.19 7.50 -19.01
CA VAL A 50 -13.34 7.90 -19.84
C VAL A 50 -14.18 8.97 -19.13
N VAL A 51 -14.49 8.77 -17.85
CA VAL A 51 -15.34 9.70 -17.09
C VAL A 51 -14.64 11.04 -16.88
N PHE A 52 -13.42 11.02 -16.34
CA PHE A 52 -12.76 12.26 -15.89
C PHE A 52 -12.10 13.04 -17.03
N SER A 53 -11.60 12.36 -18.08
CA SER A 53 -11.05 13.09 -19.26
C SER A 53 -12.14 13.86 -20.00
N ASN A 54 -13.37 13.35 -20.05
CA ASN A 54 -14.48 14.01 -20.70
C ASN A 54 -15.11 15.12 -19.85
N LEU A 55 -15.18 14.93 -18.53
CA LEU A 55 -15.83 15.89 -17.64
C LEU A 55 -14.92 17.06 -17.24
N PHE A 56 -13.66 16.80 -16.92
CA PHE A 56 -12.78 17.81 -16.31
C PHE A 56 -11.70 18.34 -17.24
N LYS A 57 -11.40 17.65 -18.37
CA LYS A 57 -10.41 18.05 -19.37
C LYS A 57 -9.10 18.55 -18.74
N PHE A 58 -8.59 17.81 -17.75
CA PHE A 58 -7.34 18.16 -17.11
C PHE A 58 -6.20 18.22 -18.15
N ASP A 59 -5.35 19.23 -18.02
CA ASP A 59 -4.15 19.38 -18.84
C ASP A 59 -3.06 18.40 -18.34
N VAL A 60 -3.27 17.12 -18.65
CA VAL A 60 -2.36 16.01 -18.32
C VAL A 60 -2.16 15.19 -19.59
N GLU A 61 -0.94 15.17 -20.11
CA GLU A 61 -0.58 14.58 -21.40
C GLU A 61 -1.05 13.12 -21.56
N ASN A 62 -0.90 12.29 -20.52
CA ASN A 62 -1.36 10.90 -20.51
C ASN A 62 -2.17 10.60 -19.25
N TYR A 63 -3.43 11.03 -19.26
CA TYR A 63 -4.30 10.93 -18.11
C TYR A 63 -4.55 9.48 -17.64
N SER A 64 -4.54 8.52 -18.56
CA SER A 64 -4.68 7.08 -18.21
C SER A 64 -3.52 6.60 -17.36
N LEU A 65 -2.28 6.95 -17.71
CA LEU A 65 -1.09 6.63 -16.90
C LEU A 65 -1.10 7.37 -15.57
N TYR A 66 -1.57 8.62 -15.59
CA TYR A 66 -1.70 9.42 -14.37
C TYR A 66 -2.62 8.76 -13.34
N ILE A 67 -3.81 8.32 -13.75
CA ILE A 67 -4.76 7.61 -12.88
C ILE A 67 -4.18 6.27 -12.43
N LEU A 68 -3.66 5.48 -13.37
CA LEU A 68 -3.17 4.14 -13.05
C LEU A 68 -2.01 4.18 -12.06
N SER A 69 -1.07 5.13 -12.20
CA SER A 69 0.02 5.34 -11.24
C SER A 69 -0.49 5.66 -9.84
N GLY A 70 -1.50 6.52 -9.74
CA GLY A 70 -2.16 6.84 -8.47
C GLY A 70 -2.86 5.64 -7.84
N GLN A 71 -3.56 4.86 -8.66
CA GLN A 71 -4.22 3.63 -8.21
C GLN A 71 -3.23 2.57 -7.71
N VAL A 72 -2.09 2.38 -8.38
CA VAL A 72 -1.06 1.42 -7.96
C VAL A 72 -0.60 1.73 -6.53
N VAL A 73 -0.28 2.98 -6.24
CA VAL A 73 0.19 3.43 -4.93
C VAL A 73 -0.93 3.32 -3.88
N PHE A 74 -2.09 3.89 -4.17
CA PHE A 74 -3.19 3.96 -3.20
C PHE A 74 -3.82 2.60 -2.91
N ASN A 75 -4.06 1.77 -3.93
CA ASN A 75 -4.66 0.44 -3.77
C ASN A 75 -3.73 -0.48 -2.97
N PHE A 76 -2.42 -0.37 -3.16
CA PHE A 76 -1.48 -1.11 -2.32
C PHE A 76 -1.60 -0.68 -0.86
N PHE A 77 -1.52 0.62 -0.55
CA PHE A 77 -1.64 1.13 0.81
C PHE A 77 -2.94 0.68 1.47
N SER A 78 -4.07 0.96 0.83
CA SER A 78 -5.40 0.62 1.36
C SER A 78 -5.56 -0.89 1.54
N GLY A 79 -5.15 -1.70 0.56
CA GLY A 79 -5.23 -3.16 0.63
C GLY A 79 -4.32 -3.73 1.72
N ALA A 80 -3.04 -3.34 1.74
CA ALA A 80 -2.07 -3.83 2.71
C ALA A 80 -2.46 -3.52 4.16
N THR A 81 -2.93 -2.31 4.42
CA THR A 81 -3.34 -1.89 5.77
C THR A 81 -4.66 -2.52 6.21
N THR A 82 -5.63 -2.69 5.31
CA THR A 82 -6.90 -3.39 5.57
C THR A 82 -6.66 -4.88 5.83
N ASP A 83 -5.82 -5.55 5.02
CA ASP A 83 -5.48 -6.95 5.23
C ASP A 83 -4.70 -7.14 6.53
N ALA A 84 -3.76 -6.24 6.85
CA ALA A 84 -2.99 -6.25 8.10
C ALA A 84 -3.89 -6.09 9.34
N MET A 85 -4.93 -5.24 9.26
CA MET A 85 -5.88 -5.02 10.34
C MET A 85 -6.57 -6.33 10.77
N SER A 86 -6.86 -7.22 9.82
CA SER A 86 -7.48 -8.53 10.08
C SER A 86 -6.49 -9.64 10.45
N ALA A 87 -5.18 -9.37 10.44
CA ALA A 87 -4.14 -10.40 10.50
C ALA A 87 -4.17 -11.23 11.79
N ILE A 88 -4.41 -10.61 12.94
CA ILE A 88 -4.36 -11.27 14.25
C ILE A 88 -5.61 -12.10 14.49
N PHE A 89 -6.80 -11.51 14.40
CA PHE A 89 -8.04 -12.25 14.64
C PHE A 89 -8.35 -13.28 13.53
N GLY A 90 -7.98 -12.99 12.27
CA GLY A 90 -8.11 -13.96 11.17
C GLY A 90 -7.26 -15.22 11.32
N ASN A 91 -6.22 -15.18 12.18
CA ASN A 91 -5.35 -16.31 12.49
C ASN A 91 -5.46 -16.76 13.96
N ALA A 92 -6.55 -16.39 14.66
CA ALA A 92 -6.76 -16.70 16.08
C ALA A 92 -6.59 -18.20 16.42
N SER A 93 -7.13 -19.08 15.56
CA SER A 93 -7.02 -20.54 15.75
C SER A 93 -5.57 -21.05 15.74
N LEU A 94 -4.70 -20.44 14.95
CA LEU A 94 -3.28 -20.79 14.88
C LEU A 94 -2.52 -20.18 16.06
N ILE A 95 -2.80 -18.92 16.40
CA ILE A 95 -2.15 -18.19 17.51
C ILE A 95 -2.42 -18.89 18.85
N LYS A 96 -3.63 -19.46 19.04
CA LYS A 96 -4.00 -20.19 20.26
C LYS A 96 -3.33 -21.58 20.39
N LYS A 97 -2.90 -22.18 19.26
CA LYS A 97 -2.39 -23.57 19.26
C LYS A 97 -0.86 -23.63 19.21
N VAL A 98 -0.20 -22.66 18.62
CA VAL A 98 1.24 -22.67 18.35
C VAL A 98 1.88 -21.35 18.74
N TYR A 99 3.03 -21.44 19.44
CA TYR A 99 3.82 -20.26 19.75
C TYR A 99 4.52 -19.73 18.49
N VAL A 100 3.95 -18.66 17.93
CA VAL A 100 4.50 -17.95 16.77
C VAL A 100 4.56 -16.46 17.09
N PRO A 101 5.66 -15.76 16.74
CA PRO A 101 5.72 -14.30 16.88
C PRO A 101 4.57 -13.64 16.12
N LYS A 102 3.69 -12.95 16.83
CA LYS A 102 2.40 -12.45 16.31
C LYS A 102 2.58 -11.44 15.17
N TYR A 103 3.68 -10.67 15.16
CA TYR A 103 3.99 -9.71 14.09
C TYR A 103 4.13 -10.37 12.71
N LEU A 104 4.49 -11.66 12.65
CA LEU A 104 4.64 -12.38 11.37
C LEU A 104 3.33 -12.45 10.58
N PHE A 105 2.19 -12.49 11.25
CA PHE A 105 0.88 -12.48 10.60
C PHE A 105 0.60 -11.12 9.93
N VAL A 106 1.00 -10.02 10.56
CA VAL A 106 0.88 -8.68 9.96
C VAL A 106 1.82 -8.53 8.79
N VAL A 107 3.08 -8.95 8.96
CA VAL A 107 4.10 -8.93 7.91
C VAL A 107 3.65 -9.76 6.71
N SER A 108 3.09 -10.98 6.92
CA SER A 108 2.63 -11.84 5.82
C SER A 108 1.52 -11.17 4.99
N ARG A 109 0.59 -10.45 5.62
CA ARG A 109 -0.48 -9.73 4.91
C ARG A 109 0.07 -8.60 4.04
N VAL A 110 0.99 -7.79 4.57
CA VAL A 110 1.64 -6.73 3.80
C VAL A 110 2.45 -7.29 2.63
N PHE A 111 3.19 -8.39 2.85
CA PHE A 111 3.92 -9.06 1.77
C PHE A 111 3.00 -9.70 0.71
N SER A 112 1.87 -10.25 1.11
CA SER A 112 0.86 -10.75 0.16
C SER A 112 0.30 -9.61 -0.70
N SER A 113 0.06 -8.45 -0.10
CA SER A 113 -0.36 -7.24 -0.83
C SER A 113 0.76 -6.68 -1.71
N PHE A 114 2.04 -6.86 -1.34
CA PHE A 114 3.18 -6.48 -2.18
C PHE A 114 3.23 -7.29 -3.50
N ILE A 115 2.83 -8.56 -3.49
CA ILE A 115 2.69 -9.34 -4.72
C ILE A 115 1.65 -8.71 -5.65
N ASN A 116 0.52 -8.22 -5.10
CA ASN A 116 -0.48 -7.50 -5.87
C ASN A 116 0.05 -6.15 -6.40
N LEU A 117 0.90 -5.46 -5.63
CA LEU A 117 1.57 -4.23 -6.08
C LEU A 117 2.44 -4.49 -7.30
N LEU A 118 3.26 -5.56 -7.27
CA LEU A 118 4.09 -5.95 -8.42
C LEU A 118 3.25 -6.28 -9.66
N ALA A 119 2.13 -6.97 -9.48
CA ALA A 119 1.20 -7.24 -10.56
C ALA A 119 0.57 -5.95 -11.12
N SER A 120 0.13 -5.03 -10.26
CA SER A 120 -0.40 -3.73 -10.69
C SER A 120 0.66 -2.85 -11.36
N PHE A 121 1.92 -2.97 -10.92
CA PHE A 121 3.05 -2.29 -11.57
C PHE A 121 3.32 -2.86 -12.97
N THR A 122 3.22 -4.18 -13.16
CA THR A 122 3.30 -4.77 -14.51
C THR A 122 2.16 -4.30 -15.41
N ALA A 123 0.95 -4.13 -14.88
CA ALA A 123 -0.15 -3.53 -15.64
C ALA A 123 0.18 -2.09 -16.08
N LEU A 124 0.79 -1.28 -15.20
CA LEU A 124 1.23 0.07 -15.53
C LEU A 124 2.27 0.06 -16.66
N LEU A 125 3.27 -0.82 -16.60
CA LEU A 125 4.27 -0.98 -17.66
C LEU A 125 3.63 -1.39 -19.01
N LEU A 126 2.67 -2.31 -18.99
CA LEU A 126 1.95 -2.71 -20.19
C LEU A 126 1.17 -1.54 -20.82
N VAL A 127 0.53 -0.71 -20.00
CA VAL A 127 -0.17 0.49 -20.48
C VAL A 127 0.82 1.50 -21.03
N MET A 128 2.00 1.70 -20.42
CA MET A 128 3.05 2.58 -20.98
C MET A 128 3.48 2.13 -22.36
N ILE A 129 3.70 0.83 -22.56
CA ILE A 129 4.05 0.28 -23.87
C ILE A 129 2.91 0.48 -24.87
N ALA A 130 1.66 0.21 -24.46
CA ALA A 130 0.48 0.34 -25.31
C ALA A 130 0.20 1.79 -25.73
N THR A 131 0.44 2.74 -24.85
CA THR A 131 0.28 4.19 -25.12
C THR A 131 1.51 4.82 -25.76
N ARG A 132 2.57 4.04 -26.02
CA ARG A 132 3.86 4.51 -26.54
C ARG A 132 4.48 5.61 -25.69
N ALA A 133 4.23 5.56 -24.37
CA ALA A 133 4.88 6.49 -23.45
C ALA A 133 6.38 6.17 -23.36
N GLU A 134 7.20 7.19 -23.31
CA GLU A 134 8.66 7.03 -23.25
C GLU A 134 9.08 6.39 -21.94
N LEU A 135 9.87 5.33 -22.03
CA LEU A 135 10.50 4.69 -20.87
C LEU A 135 11.85 5.35 -20.61
N HIS A 136 11.93 6.10 -19.53
CA HIS A 136 13.13 6.80 -19.13
C HIS A 136 13.97 5.98 -18.15
N TRP A 137 15.27 6.26 -18.05
CA TRP A 137 16.16 5.61 -17.09
C TRP A 137 15.75 5.85 -15.63
N THR A 138 15.02 6.94 -15.34
CA THR A 138 14.49 7.28 -14.00
C THR A 138 13.58 6.20 -13.42
N VAL A 139 12.99 5.34 -14.26
CA VAL A 139 12.20 4.17 -13.84
C VAL A 139 12.98 3.22 -12.92
N LEU A 140 14.32 3.19 -13.03
CA LEU A 140 15.18 2.43 -12.12
C LEU A 140 15.13 2.94 -10.66
N LEU A 141 14.66 4.15 -10.44
CA LEU A 141 14.48 4.73 -9.09
C LEU A 141 13.12 4.41 -8.46
N VAL A 142 12.21 3.80 -9.20
CA VAL A 142 10.87 3.36 -8.71
C VAL A 142 10.92 2.50 -7.42
N PRO A 143 11.90 1.62 -7.21
CA PRO A 143 12.00 0.89 -5.95
C PRO A 143 12.08 1.78 -4.70
N ILE A 144 12.59 3.01 -4.80
CA ILE A 144 12.74 3.92 -3.65
C ILE A 144 11.36 4.29 -3.07
N PRO A 145 10.44 4.96 -3.80
CA PRO A 145 9.12 5.28 -3.29
C PRO A 145 8.29 4.02 -2.96
N MET A 146 8.50 2.90 -3.68
CA MET A 146 7.82 1.64 -3.35
C MET A 146 8.25 1.05 -2.01
N ILE A 147 9.54 1.04 -1.68
CA ILE A 147 10.04 0.56 -0.39
C ILE A 147 9.51 1.46 0.74
N LEU A 148 9.53 2.78 0.58
CA LEU A 148 8.97 3.70 1.56
C LEU A 148 7.49 3.42 1.80
N LEU A 149 6.72 3.23 0.73
CA LEU A 149 5.30 2.90 0.80
C LEU A 149 5.04 1.57 1.54
N VAL A 150 5.85 0.54 1.27
CA VAL A 150 5.73 -0.78 1.95
C VAL A 150 6.03 -0.65 3.45
N VAL A 151 7.13 0.02 3.81
CA VAL A 151 7.52 0.20 5.22
C VAL A 151 6.50 1.06 5.97
N PHE A 152 6.02 2.14 5.35
CA PHE A 152 4.96 2.98 5.90
C PHE A 152 3.67 2.19 6.13
N SER A 153 3.22 1.43 5.12
CA SER A 153 2.02 0.58 5.21
C SER A 153 2.15 -0.50 6.29
N LEU A 154 3.35 -1.05 6.47
CA LEU A 154 3.63 -2.01 7.55
C LEU A 154 3.50 -1.35 8.92
N GLY A 155 4.03 -0.14 9.09
CA GLY A 155 3.88 0.64 10.33
C GLY A 155 2.41 0.89 10.68
N VAL A 156 1.62 1.40 9.72
CA VAL A 156 0.17 1.61 9.87
C VAL A 156 -0.54 0.29 10.15
N GLY A 157 -0.21 -0.78 9.43
CA GLY A 157 -0.79 -2.12 9.61
C GLY A 157 -0.55 -2.70 10.99
N LEU A 158 0.63 -2.49 11.58
CA LEU A 158 0.96 -2.90 12.96
C LEU A 158 0.08 -2.15 13.97
N VAL A 159 -0.11 -0.84 13.82
CA VAL A 159 -1.02 -0.06 14.69
C VAL A 159 -2.44 -0.59 14.57
N LEU A 160 -2.95 -0.68 13.35
CA LEU A 160 -4.32 -1.10 13.09
C LEU A 160 -4.59 -2.51 13.60
N SER A 161 -3.69 -3.46 13.36
CA SER A 161 -3.85 -4.83 13.85
C SER A 161 -3.92 -4.90 15.37
N ALA A 162 -3.11 -4.10 16.08
CA ALA A 162 -3.11 -4.06 17.53
C ALA A 162 -4.40 -3.45 18.11
N VAL A 163 -4.89 -2.37 17.49
CA VAL A 163 -6.10 -1.67 17.96
C VAL A 163 -7.35 -2.46 17.65
N THR A 164 -7.43 -3.10 16.46
CA THR A 164 -8.62 -3.85 16.02
C THR A 164 -8.87 -5.11 16.85
N VAL A 165 -7.84 -5.71 17.43
CA VAL A 165 -8.05 -6.85 18.37
C VAL A 165 -8.88 -6.42 19.59
N LYS A 166 -8.69 -5.20 20.08
CA LYS A 166 -9.47 -4.64 21.21
C LYS A 166 -10.82 -4.05 20.79
N PHE A 167 -10.82 -3.35 19.65
CA PHE A 167 -11.96 -2.56 19.16
C PHE A 167 -12.28 -2.92 17.72
N ARG A 168 -13.17 -3.89 17.49
CA ARG A 168 -13.52 -4.39 16.15
C ARG A 168 -14.18 -3.32 15.26
N ASP A 169 -14.86 -2.36 15.85
CA ASP A 169 -15.52 -1.26 15.13
C ASP A 169 -14.55 -0.35 14.36
N ILE A 170 -13.25 -0.38 14.73
CA ILE A 170 -12.19 0.29 13.97
C ILE A 170 -12.16 -0.13 12.50
N MET A 171 -12.57 -1.35 12.18
CA MET A 171 -12.64 -1.83 10.80
C MET A 171 -13.59 -0.98 9.94
N HIS A 172 -14.76 -0.66 10.49
CA HIS A 172 -15.76 0.16 9.80
C HIS A 172 -15.28 1.62 9.68
N LEU A 173 -14.75 2.18 10.77
CA LEU A 173 -14.19 3.52 10.77
C LEU A 173 -13.02 3.66 9.78
N TYR A 174 -12.16 2.66 9.70
CA TYR A 174 -11.02 2.66 8.79
C TYR A 174 -11.45 2.60 7.31
N THR A 175 -12.54 1.89 7.00
CA THR A 175 -13.10 1.86 5.64
C THR A 175 -13.56 3.26 5.22
N VAL A 176 -14.23 4.00 6.10
CA VAL A 176 -14.64 5.40 5.84
C VAL A 176 -13.41 6.29 5.71
N PHE A 177 -12.44 6.13 6.60
CA PHE A 177 -11.18 6.89 6.57
C PHE A 177 -10.40 6.67 5.25
N THR A 178 -10.24 5.43 4.81
CA THR A 178 -9.54 5.13 3.54
C THR A 178 -10.28 5.68 2.33
N THR A 179 -11.61 5.68 2.35
CA THR A 179 -12.41 6.32 1.29
C THR A 179 -12.16 7.85 1.26
N ALA A 180 -12.18 8.51 2.42
CA ALA A 180 -11.83 9.94 2.49
C ALA A 180 -10.39 10.20 2.07
N LEU A 181 -9.45 9.35 2.49
CA LEU A 181 -8.03 9.45 2.15
C LEU A 181 -7.78 9.31 0.65
N MET A 182 -8.57 8.49 -0.06
CA MET A 182 -8.49 8.38 -1.53
C MET A 182 -8.76 9.73 -2.21
N TYR A 183 -9.72 10.49 -1.71
CA TYR A 183 -10.03 11.83 -2.24
C TYR A 183 -9.05 12.89 -1.76
N LEU A 184 -8.42 12.70 -0.60
CA LEU A 184 -7.36 13.57 -0.08
C LEU A 184 -5.96 13.22 -0.65
N THR A 185 -5.85 12.15 -1.42
CA THR A 185 -4.63 11.82 -2.15
C THR A 185 -4.84 12.17 -3.62
N PRO A 186 -3.91 12.85 -4.32
CA PRO A 186 -4.10 13.30 -5.69
C PRO A 186 -4.02 12.12 -6.69
N VAL A 187 -4.90 11.10 -6.51
CA VAL A 187 -4.97 9.92 -7.37
C VAL A 187 -5.58 10.26 -8.71
N ILE A 188 -6.70 10.99 -8.69
CA ILE A 188 -7.56 11.25 -9.86
C ILE A 188 -7.31 12.65 -10.43
N TYR A 189 -6.93 13.61 -9.61
CA TYR A 189 -6.79 15.02 -9.99
C TYR A 189 -5.34 15.50 -9.87
N PRO A 190 -4.90 16.45 -10.72
CA PRO A 190 -3.58 17.04 -10.61
C PRO A 190 -3.52 18.06 -9.48
N MET A 191 -2.34 18.21 -8.86
CA MET A 191 -2.12 19.16 -7.76
C MET A 191 -2.33 20.62 -8.18
N SER A 192 -2.18 20.92 -9.47
CA SER A 192 -2.28 22.29 -10.04
C SER A 192 -3.67 22.92 -9.91
N ILE A 193 -4.74 22.11 -9.78
CA ILE A 193 -6.12 22.64 -9.68
C ILE A 193 -6.53 22.97 -8.24
N LEU A 194 -5.69 22.60 -7.26
CA LEU A 194 -6.06 22.75 -5.85
C LEU A 194 -5.92 24.21 -5.37
N PRO A 195 -6.91 24.76 -4.66
CA PRO A 195 -6.75 26.02 -3.96
C PRO A 195 -5.68 25.90 -2.86
N GLY A 196 -4.97 27.00 -2.57
CA GLY A 196 -3.76 26.97 -1.73
C GLY A 196 -3.93 26.35 -0.34
N TRP A 197 -5.12 26.50 0.28
CA TRP A 197 -5.41 25.87 1.57
C TRP A 197 -5.51 24.33 1.45
N LEU A 198 -6.19 23.83 0.39
CA LEU A 198 -6.38 22.40 0.17
C LEU A 198 -5.07 21.74 -0.27
N TYR A 199 -4.24 22.44 -1.05
CA TYR A 199 -2.89 22.00 -1.38
C TYR A 199 -2.08 21.67 -0.13
N LYS A 200 -2.10 22.54 0.88
CA LYS A 200 -1.41 22.30 2.16
C LYS A 200 -1.96 21.08 2.90
N VAL A 201 -3.28 20.89 2.93
CA VAL A 201 -3.91 19.71 3.56
C VAL A 201 -3.51 18.43 2.85
N VAL A 202 -3.53 18.42 1.51
CA VAL A 202 -3.12 17.26 0.70
C VAL A 202 -1.64 16.94 0.89
N MET A 203 -0.78 17.95 1.05
CA MET A 203 0.66 17.74 1.31
C MET A 203 0.95 17.22 2.72
N LEU A 204 0.06 17.41 3.70
CA LEU A 204 0.19 16.78 5.03
C LEU A 204 -0.06 15.26 5.01
N ASN A 205 -0.66 14.74 3.95
CA ASN A 205 -0.87 13.31 3.78
C ASN A 205 0.43 12.63 3.33
N PRO A 206 1.04 11.72 4.13
CA PRO A 206 2.31 11.07 3.78
C PRO A 206 2.29 10.27 2.46
N LEU A 207 1.11 9.86 1.99
CA LEU A 207 0.98 9.18 0.70
C LEU A 207 1.19 10.12 -0.49
N THR A 208 0.92 11.42 -0.32
CA THR A 208 1.06 12.41 -1.40
C THR A 208 2.50 12.53 -1.90
N PRO A 209 3.52 12.79 -1.06
CA PRO A 209 4.90 12.86 -1.52
C PRO A 209 5.39 11.51 -2.08
N MET A 210 4.95 10.36 -1.54
CA MET A 210 5.30 9.04 -2.09
C MET A 210 4.74 8.86 -3.50
N LEU A 211 3.48 9.26 -3.72
CA LEU A 211 2.84 9.22 -5.04
C LEU A 211 3.50 10.18 -6.02
N MET A 212 3.82 11.39 -5.58
CA MET A 212 4.51 12.38 -6.42
C MET A 212 5.90 11.89 -6.83
N MET A 213 6.70 11.35 -5.90
CA MET A 213 7.99 10.74 -6.22
C MET A 213 7.83 9.59 -7.21
N PHE A 214 6.82 8.72 -7.01
CA PHE A 214 6.55 7.61 -7.93
C PHE A 214 6.24 8.12 -9.35
N ARG A 215 5.38 9.14 -9.49
CA ARG A 215 5.05 9.75 -10.79
C ARG A 215 6.24 10.46 -11.43
N ASN A 216 7.02 11.18 -10.64
CA ASN A 216 8.20 11.90 -11.12
C ASN A 216 9.19 10.97 -11.81
N VAL A 217 9.50 9.83 -11.18
CA VAL A 217 10.44 8.87 -11.75
C VAL A 217 9.84 8.00 -12.85
N MET A 218 8.52 7.74 -12.79
CA MET A 218 7.84 6.82 -13.70
C MET A 218 7.35 7.49 -14.98
N ILE A 219 6.82 8.72 -14.88
CA ILE A 219 6.12 9.40 -15.97
C ILE A 219 6.86 10.68 -16.40
N ASN A 220 7.26 11.51 -15.43
CA ASN A 220 7.74 12.88 -15.72
C ASN A 220 9.23 12.95 -16.04
N ASN A 221 9.97 11.85 -16.03
CA ASN A 221 11.42 11.81 -16.23
C ASN A 221 12.19 12.78 -15.31
N THR A 222 11.74 12.96 -14.07
CA THR A 222 12.39 13.84 -13.11
C THR A 222 12.99 13.05 -11.96
N LEU A 223 14.12 13.54 -11.45
CA LEU A 223 14.76 12.94 -10.27
C LEU A 223 13.94 13.19 -9.01
N ILE A 224 14.13 12.33 -8.03
CA ILE A 224 13.53 12.51 -6.71
C ILE A 224 14.14 13.73 -6.04
N ASP A 225 13.31 14.65 -5.61
CA ASP A 225 13.71 15.80 -4.81
C ASP A 225 14.23 15.35 -3.44
N ILE A 226 15.47 15.71 -3.13
CA ILE A 226 16.16 15.25 -1.90
C ILE A 226 15.45 15.72 -0.62
N PRO A 227 15.06 16.99 -0.46
CA PRO A 227 14.26 17.43 0.68
C PRO A 227 12.99 16.63 0.89
N THR A 228 12.21 16.42 -0.16
CA THR A 228 10.97 15.61 -0.10
C THR A 228 11.27 14.16 0.29
N LEU A 229 12.32 13.57 -0.27
CA LEU A 229 12.76 12.22 0.09
C LEU A 229 13.10 12.11 1.58
N LEU A 230 13.89 13.05 2.12
CA LEU A 230 14.31 13.03 3.53
C LEU A 230 13.10 13.14 4.48
N VAL A 231 12.18 14.06 4.20
CA VAL A 231 10.96 14.20 5.01
C VAL A 231 10.14 12.90 4.97
N THR A 232 9.92 12.33 3.79
CA THR A 232 9.16 11.09 3.63
C THR A 232 9.85 9.89 4.31
N VAL A 233 11.16 9.82 4.29
CA VAL A 233 11.94 8.80 5.01
C VAL A 233 11.73 8.94 6.53
N VAL A 234 11.81 10.17 7.06
CA VAL A 234 11.59 10.42 8.49
C VAL A 234 10.17 10.03 8.90
N GLU A 235 9.15 10.43 8.14
CA GLU A 235 7.75 10.07 8.38
C GLU A 235 7.54 8.55 8.33
N THR A 236 8.14 7.87 7.36
CA THR A 236 8.07 6.41 7.20
C THR A 236 8.70 5.69 8.39
N ILE A 237 9.90 6.10 8.79
CA ILE A 237 10.59 5.52 9.95
C ILE A 237 9.81 5.79 11.23
N ALA A 238 9.33 7.02 11.43
CA ALA A 238 8.54 7.39 12.60
C ALA A 238 7.28 6.52 12.70
N MET A 239 6.52 6.38 11.60
CA MET A 239 5.31 5.55 11.57
C MET A 239 5.62 4.07 11.83
N PHE A 240 6.71 3.55 11.27
CA PHE A 240 7.13 2.17 11.50
C PHE A 240 7.51 1.93 12.97
N LEU A 241 8.25 2.85 13.59
CA LEU A 241 8.62 2.76 15.01
C LEU A 241 7.39 2.86 15.94
N ILE A 242 6.46 3.78 15.63
CA ILE A 242 5.17 3.88 16.33
C ILE A 242 4.41 2.56 16.21
N GLY A 243 4.35 1.99 15.00
CA GLY A 243 3.70 0.70 14.74
C GLY A 243 4.29 -0.43 15.58
N LEU A 244 5.60 -0.55 15.60
CA LEU A 244 6.31 -1.52 16.44
C LEU A 244 6.00 -1.31 17.93
N TYR A 245 6.10 -0.08 18.42
CA TYR A 245 5.85 0.23 19.82
C TYR A 245 4.42 -0.13 20.25
N VAL A 246 3.42 0.32 19.49
CA VAL A 246 2.01 0.05 19.77
C VAL A 246 1.73 -1.46 19.72
N PHE A 247 2.26 -2.16 18.73
CA PHE A 247 2.08 -3.59 18.58
C PHE A 247 2.69 -4.36 19.75
N TYR A 248 3.95 -4.09 20.08
CA TYR A 248 4.63 -4.76 21.20
C TYR A 248 3.95 -4.51 22.55
N LYS A 249 3.50 -3.29 22.80
CA LYS A 249 2.81 -2.94 24.05
C LYS A 249 1.49 -3.70 24.23
N ASN A 250 0.80 -4.03 23.12
CA ASN A 250 -0.52 -4.65 23.19
C ASN A 250 -0.52 -6.16 22.89
N GLN A 251 0.58 -6.74 22.41
CA GLN A 251 0.61 -8.13 21.93
C GLN A 251 0.28 -9.18 23.00
N ASP A 252 0.56 -8.91 24.28
CA ASP A 252 0.31 -9.87 25.35
C ASP A 252 -1.19 -10.02 25.62
N ASP A 253 -1.95 -8.94 25.45
CA ASP A 253 -3.41 -8.93 25.62
C ASP A 253 -4.15 -9.59 24.43
N PHE A 254 -3.49 -9.90 23.30
CA PHE A 254 -4.18 -10.43 22.12
C PHE A 254 -4.85 -11.77 22.38
N ILE A 255 -4.23 -12.65 23.18
CA ILE A 255 -4.80 -13.98 23.47
C ILE A 255 -6.08 -13.86 24.31
N LEU A 256 -6.16 -12.83 25.15
CA LEU A 256 -7.33 -12.59 26.00
C LEU A 256 -8.52 -12.02 25.21
N ASN A 257 -8.26 -11.33 24.09
CA ASN A 257 -9.27 -10.64 23.29
C ASN A 257 -9.63 -11.41 21.99
N LEU A 258 -8.98 -12.53 21.70
CA LEU A 258 -9.27 -13.44 20.60
C LEU A 258 -10.26 -14.52 21.02
#